data_f85715819e8f8e75820556788cbd1adc
#
_entry.id   f85715819e8f8e75820556788cbd1adc
#
_cell.length_a   1.000
_cell.length_b   1.000
_cell.length_c   1.000
_cell.angle_alpha   90.00
_cell.angle_beta   90.00
_cell.angle_gamma   90.00
#
_symmetry.space_group_name_H-M   'P 1'
#
loop_
_entity.id
_entity.type
_entity.pdbx_description
1 polymer ?
#
loop_
_entity_poly.entity_id
_entity_poly.type
_entity_poly.pdbx_seq_one_letter_code
_entity_poly.pdbx_strand_id
1 'polypeptide(L)'
;MGLLFVVMSVALLGVRIYDTRQSEITREGNHLLTQHMVAFSGTAQEARTLLDESLGHYSIFRDLDDGGAIRAVDSDRLDLLELPIHEGRSFRRGEQHVALVGDQVPVTRENEVSVYELDGVGYEVIGRLGRDSRSLLADDVIVADRDIVDSPDLQSGVILDGPAMEEQAAALPADKVTRSDASVNRRARVDLVSPVVDFVVVAVVGICAVFTGILASQLSRRTLRVGFLVGRSPLRMFTVALMALLLTAAVGAGLSLTAGRHLFTELRSSSGITVVAPVVIAVLAFTGGSSIELLRMRKWR
;
A
#
# COMPACT_ATOMS: atom_id res chain seq x y z
N MET A 1 30.66 3.32 -2.15
CA MET A 1 29.48 4.22 -2.06
C MET A 1 28.31 3.68 -2.85
N GLY A 2 28.44 3.34 -4.12
CA GLY A 2 27.32 2.79 -4.90
C GLY A 2 26.63 1.61 -4.24
N LEU A 3 27.39 0.67 -3.66
CA LEU A 3 26.87 -0.48 -2.95
C LEU A 3 25.97 -0.07 -1.76
N LEU A 4 26.32 0.97 -1.02
CA LEU A 4 25.51 1.47 0.10
C LEU A 4 24.16 2.00 -0.38
N PHE A 5 24.12 2.72 -1.51
CA PHE A 5 22.85 3.16 -2.10
C PHE A 5 21.98 1.98 -2.57
N VAL A 6 22.60 0.93 -3.14
CA VAL A 6 21.86 -0.29 -3.49
C VAL A 6 21.26 -0.94 -2.24
N VAL A 7 22.05 -1.12 -1.19
CA VAL A 7 21.57 -1.73 0.06
C VAL A 7 20.44 -0.90 0.70
N MET A 8 20.59 0.42 0.79
CA MET A 8 19.54 1.31 1.30
C MET A 8 18.25 1.22 0.49
N SER A 9 18.37 1.23 -0.84
CA SER A 9 17.20 1.13 -1.72
C SER A 9 16.52 -0.23 -1.61
N VAL A 10 17.28 -1.32 -1.54
CA VAL A 10 16.74 -2.67 -1.36
C VAL A 10 16.05 -2.82 0.00
N ALA A 11 16.62 -2.25 1.06
CA ALA A 11 15.99 -2.26 2.39
C ALA A 11 14.62 -1.55 2.37
N LEU A 12 14.53 -0.36 1.77
CA LEU A 12 13.27 0.39 1.67
C LEU A 12 12.25 -0.32 0.77
N LEU A 13 12.68 -0.96 -0.31
CA LEU A 13 11.79 -1.77 -1.13
C LEU A 13 11.28 -2.99 -0.36
N GLY A 14 12.14 -3.63 0.43
CA GLY A 14 11.76 -4.77 1.28
C GLY A 14 10.68 -4.40 2.30
N VAL A 15 10.79 -3.23 2.93
CA VAL A 15 9.76 -2.73 3.84
C VAL A 15 8.44 -2.50 3.10
N ARG A 16 8.46 -1.90 1.92
CA ARG A 16 7.24 -1.70 1.13
C ARG A 16 6.54 -3.01 0.76
N ILE A 17 7.32 -4.02 0.39
CA ILE A 17 6.77 -5.36 0.11
C ILE A 17 6.16 -5.96 1.38
N TYR A 18 6.85 -5.80 2.52
CA TYR A 18 6.36 -6.28 3.80
C TYR A 18 5.02 -5.61 4.16
N ASP A 19 4.93 -4.27 4.05
CA ASP A 19 3.70 -3.51 4.34
C ASP A 19 2.54 -3.95 3.44
N THR A 20 2.79 -4.09 2.13
CA THR A 20 1.76 -4.56 1.20
C THR A 20 1.26 -5.95 1.59
N ARG A 21 2.17 -6.87 1.87
CA ARG A 21 1.81 -8.23 2.30
C ARG A 21 1.07 -8.25 3.63
N GLN A 22 1.47 -7.40 4.56
CA GLN A 22 0.82 -7.32 5.87
C GLN A 22 -0.60 -6.75 5.75
N SER A 23 -0.80 -5.74 4.90
CA SER A 23 -2.14 -5.20 4.64
C SER A 23 -3.06 -6.23 3.98
N GLU A 24 -2.54 -7.05 3.07
CA GLU A 24 -3.29 -8.14 2.46
C GLU A 24 -3.69 -9.20 3.49
N ILE A 25 -2.76 -9.65 4.36
CA ILE A 25 -3.05 -10.61 5.43
C ILE A 25 -4.10 -10.04 6.39
N THR A 26 -4.02 -8.75 6.71
CA THR A 26 -5.00 -8.10 7.57
C THR A 26 -6.39 -8.07 6.92
N ARG A 27 -6.46 -7.78 5.62
CA ARG A 27 -7.71 -7.84 4.85
C ARG A 27 -8.28 -9.26 4.77
N GLU A 28 -7.44 -10.26 4.52
CA GLU A 28 -7.87 -11.66 4.57
C GLU A 28 -8.43 -12.03 5.95
N GLY A 29 -7.75 -11.63 7.03
CA GLY A 29 -8.20 -11.88 8.40
C GLY A 29 -9.48 -11.13 8.79
N ASN A 30 -9.81 -10.03 8.10
CA ASN A 30 -11.04 -9.24 8.28
C ASN A 30 -12.12 -9.59 7.24
N HIS A 31 -12.00 -10.74 6.58
CA HIS A 31 -12.92 -11.11 5.51
C HIS A 31 -13.13 -9.97 4.51
N LEU A 32 -11.99 -9.40 4.03
CA LEU A 32 -11.91 -8.38 2.97
C LEU A 32 -12.36 -6.95 3.34
N LEU A 33 -12.78 -6.72 4.59
CA LEU A 33 -13.12 -5.39 5.09
C LEU A 33 -11.87 -4.64 5.59
N THR A 34 -11.89 -3.32 5.47
CA THR A 34 -10.83 -2.49 6.04
C THR A 34 -11.04 -2.24 7.54
N GLN A 35 -10.05 -1.66 8.20
CA GLN A 35 -10.19 -1.27 9.61
C GLN A 35 -11.09 -0.05 9.82
N HIS A 36 -11.49 0.64 8.75
CA HIS A 36 -12.39 1.82 8.78
C HIS A 36 -13.85 1.45 8.58
N MET A 37 -14.17 0.16 8.50
CA MET A 37 -15.54 -0.32 8.32
C MET A 37 -16.44 0.14 9.45
N VAL A 38 -17.69 0.40 9.11
CA VAL A 38 -18.76 0.79 10.03
C VAL A 38 -19.97 -0.09 9.79
N ALA A 39 -20.48 -0.77 10.83
CA ALA A 39 -21.75 -1.48 10.74
C ALA A 39 -22.89 -0.47 10.91
N PHE A 40 -23.83 -0.50 9.97
CA PHE A 40 -24.99 0.37 9.96
C PHE A 40 -26.27 -0.47 10.03
N SER A 41 -27.08 -0.24 11.08
CA SER A 41 -28.31 -0.98 11.31
C SER A 41 -29.52 -0.45 10.53
N GLY A 42 -29.28 0.26 9.42
CA GLY A 42 -30.27 0.72 8.46
C GLY A 42 -30.20 -0.04 7.15
N THR A 43 -30.99 0.41 6.18
CA THR A 43 -30.96 -0.12 4.82
C THR A 43 -29.81 0.47 4.00
N ALA A 44 -29.38 -0.23 2.94
CA ALA A 44 -28.37 0.30 2.02
C ALA A 44 -28.83 1.60 1.34
N GLN A 45 -30.11 1.70 1.01
CA GLN A 45 -30.68 2.91 0.42
C GLN A 45 -30.63 4.10 1.40
N GLU A 46 -30.92 3.86 2.69
CA GLU A 46 -30.78 4.90 3.71
C GLU A 46 -29.33 5.34 3.86
N ALA A 47 -28.38 4.40 3.89
CA ALA A 47 -26.97 4.71 3.94
C ALA A 47 -26.53 5.59 2.76
N ARG A 48 -26.94 5.27 1.52
CA ARG A 48 -26.62 6.07 0.32
C ARG A 48 -27.16 7.49 0.37
N THR A 49 -28.31 7.72 1.03
CA THR A 49 -28.87 9.09 1.16
C THR A 49 -28.13 9.95 2.17
N LEU A 50 -27.43 9.32 3.12
CA LEU A 50 -26.72 9.99 4.20
C LEU A 50 -25.22 10.18 3.91
N LEU A 51 -24.65 9.32 3.06
CA LEU A 51 -23.25 9.38 2.70
C LEU A 51 -23.00 10.40 1.59
N ASP A 52 -21.87 11.12 1.71
CA ASP A 52 -21.45 12.13 0.73
C ASP A 52 -20.35 11.56 -0.17
N GLU A 53 -20.70 11.31 -1.43
CA GLU A 53 -19.74 10.82 -2.44
C GLU A 53 -18.60 11.81 -2.72
N SER A 54 -18.76 13.10 -2.40
CA SER A 54 -17.71 14.10 -2.58
C SER A 54 -16.54 13.92 -1.61
N LEU A 55 -16.74 13.25 -0.48
CA LEU A 55 -15.72 12.95 0.52
C LEU A 55 -14.86 11.72 0.16
N GLY A 56 -15.32 10.90 -0.78
CA GLY A 56 -14.57 9.73 -1.24
C GLY A 56 -15.50 8.57 -1.64
N HIS A 57 -14.92 7.58 -2.32
CA HIS A 57 -15.67 6.38 -2.66
C HIS A 57 -15.90 5.51 -1.43
N TYR A 58 -17.03 4.82 -1.41
CA TYR A 58 -17.39 3.83 -0.40
C TYR A 58 -18.00 2.60 -1.05
N SER A 59 -18.00 1.52 -0.31
CA SER A 59 -18.65 0.26 -0.70
C SER A 59 -19.60 -0.16 0.40
N ILE A 60 -20.74 -0.68 0.00
CA ILE A 60 -21.77 -1.22 0.89
C ILE A 60 -21.70 -2.73 0.78
N PHE A 61 -21.44 -3.39 1.89
CA PHE A 61 -21.44 -4.83 1.98
C PHE A 61 -22.66 -5.30 2.78
N ARG A 62 -23.13 -6.47 2.43
CA ARG A 62 -24.15 -7.18 3.19
C ARG A 62 -23.72 -8.63 3.38
N ASP A 63 -23.65 -9.06 4.63
CA ASP A 63 -23.41 -10.47 4.95
C ASP A 63 -24.66 -11.28 4.63
N LEU A 64 -24.48 -12.40 3.94
CA LEU A 64 -25.55 -13.31 3.52
C LEU A 64 -25.59 -14.58 4.36
N ASP A 65 -24.54 -14.76 5.16
CA ASP A 65 -24.43 -15.85 6.13
C ASP A 65 -23.98 -15.32 7.51
N ASP A 66 -24.21 -16.11 8.55
CA ASP A 66 -23.85 -15.74 9.93
C ASP A 66 -22.34 -15.63 10.15
N GLY A 67 -21.53 -16.22 9.28
CA GLY A 67 -20.07 -16.23 9.35
C GLY A 67 -19.40 -15.07 8.64
N GLY A 68 -20.12 -14.36 7.76
CA GLY A 68 -19.58 -13.32 6.89
C GLY A 68 -18.64 -13.86 5.80
N ALA A 69 -18.76 -15.16 5.48
CA ALA A 69 -18.02 -15.79 4.39
C ALA A 69 -18.67 -15.50 3.03
N ILE A 70 -20.00 -15.32 2.99
CA ILE A 70 -20.71 -14.97 1.77
C ILE A 70 -21.24 -13.55 1.90
N ARG A 71 -20.83 -12.67 0.96
CA ARG A 71 -21.18 -11.24 0.97
C ARG A 71 -21.66 -10.75 -0.37
N ALA A 72 -22.67 -9.90 -0.34
CA ALA A 72 -22.98 -9.04 -1.48
C ALA A 72 -22.29 -7.69 -1.32
N VAL A 73 -21.87 -7.10 -2.43
CA VAL A 73 -21.24 -5.78 -2.47
C VAL A 73 -21.89 -4.91 -3.55
N ASP A 74 -22.07 -3.64 -3.21
CA ASP A 74 -22.43 -2.59 -4.16
C ASP A 74 -21.52 -1.36 -3.95
N SER A 75 -21.03 -0.79 -5.04
CA SER A 75 -20.24 0.43 -5.04
C SER A 75 -20.22 1.03 -6.45
N ASP A 76 -20.20 2.35 -6.53
CA ASP A 76 -19.99 3.05 -7.81
C ASP A 76 -18.61 2.82 -8.40
N ARG A 77 -17.65 2.46 -7.53
CA ARG A 77 -16.25 2.27 -7.86
C ARG A 77 -15.74 0.90 -7.43
N LEU A 78 -16.45 -0.17 -7.84
CA LEU A 78 -16.00 -1.56 -7.61
C LEU A 78 -14.57 -1.81 -8.12
N ASP A 79 -14.13 -1.06 -9.13
CA ASP A 79 -12.78 -1.10 -9.67
C ASP A 79 -11.68 -0.64 -8.69
N LEU A 80 -12.06 0.10 -7.65
CA LEU A 80 -11.15 0.56 -6.58
C LEU A 80 -11.13 -0.38 -5.37
N LEU A 81 -11.96 -1.40 -5.36
CA LEU A 81 -11.98 -2.39 -4.30
C LEU A 81 -10.74 -3.29 -4.44
N GLU A 82 -9.73 -3.01 -3.61
CA GLU A 82 -8.48 -3.77 -3.62
C GLU A 82 -8.67 -5.11 -2.90
N LEU A 83 -9.03 -6.13 -3.64
CA LEU A 83 -9.20 -7.49 -3.14
C LEU A 83 -7.96 -8.34 -3.47
N PRO A 84 -7.51 -9.22 -2.57
CA PRO A 84 -6.49 -10.19 -2.88
C PRO A 84 -7.06 -11.23 -3.85
N ILE A 85 -6.50 -11.32 -5.05
CA ILE A 85 -6.93 -12.22 -6.11
C ILE A 85 -5.69 -12.89 -6.69
N HIS A 86 -5.66 -14.21 -6.70
CA HIS A 86 -4.53 -14.97 -7.23
C HIS A 86 -4.76 -15.53 -8.64
N GLU A 87 -6.02 -15.63 -9.06
CA GLU A 87 -6.39 -16.10 -10.39
C GLU A 87 -7.56 -15.25 -10.93
N GLY A 88 -7.57 -14.98 -12.25
CA GLY A 88 -8.62 -14.20 -12.88
C GLY A 88 -8.40 -12.68 -12.77
N ARG A 89 -9.45 -11.92 -12.48
CA ARG A 89 -9.44 -10.46 -12.41
C ARG A 89 -10.32 -9.91 -11.30
N SER A 90 -10.07 -8.67 -10.89
CA SER A 90 -10.95 -7.91 -10.00
C SER A 90 -12.21 -7.40 -10.71
N PHE A 91 -13.14 -6.88 -9.92
CA PHE A 91 -14.32 -6.21 -10.43
C PHE A 91 -13.96 -5.02 -11.32
N ARG A 92 -14.83 -4.75 -12.29
CA ARG A 92 -14.81 -3.52 -13.07
C ARG A 92 -15.89 -2.58 -12.58
N ARG A 93 -15.77 -1.32 -12.93
CA ARG A 93 -16.76 -0.31 -12.57
C ARG A 93 -18.14 -0.69 -13.12
N GLY A 94 -19.15 -0.69 -12.24
CA GLY A 94 -20.54 -0.94 -12.60
C GLY A 94 -20.87 -2.38 -13.00
N GLU A 95 -19.98 -3.36 -12.76
CA GLU A 95 -20.30 -4.77 -12.97
C GLU A 95 -21.35 -5.24 -11.96
N GLN A 96 -22.28 -6.08 -12.44
CA GLN A 96 -23.31 -6.72 -11.65
C GLN A 96 -23.42 -8.21 -12.06
N HIS A 97 -23.98 -9.03 -11.18
CA HIS A 97 -24.15 -10.48 -11.38
C HIS A 97 -22.82 -11.23 -11.64
N VAL A 98 -21.76 -10.77 -11.02
CA VAL A 98 -20.44 -11.43 -11.07
C VAL A 98 -19.98 -11.76 -9.66
N ALA A 99 -19.15 -12.81 -9.53
CA ALA A 99 -18.64 -13.28 -8.25
C ALA A 99 -17.12 -13.43 -8.26
N LEU A 100 -16.52 -13.15 -7.12
CA LEU A 100 -15.18 -13.59 -6.74
C LEU A 100 -15.35 -14.67 -5.66
N VAL A 101 -14.73 -15.82 -5.84
CA VAL A 101 -14.93 -16.98 -4.98
C VAL A 101 -13.60 -17.55 -4.51
N GLY A 102 -13.57 -18.09 -3.31
CA GLY A 102 -12.42 -18.85 -2.80
C GLY A 102 -12.20 -20.17 -3.51
N ASP A 103 -11.06 -20.79 -3.32
CA ASP A 103 -10.69 -22.02 -4.03
C ASP A 103 -11.50 -23.25 -3.61
N GLN A 104 -12.00 -23.28 -2.36
CA GLN A 104 -12.81 -24.37 -1.86
C GLN A 104 -14.31 -24.23 -2.15
N VAL A 105 -14.72 -23.07 -2.67
CA VAL A 105 -16.10 -22.80 -3.04
C VAL A 105 -16.47 -23.63 -4.29
N PRO A 106 -17.54 -24.45 -4.21
CA PRO A 106 -17.99 -25.22 -5.37
C PRO A 106 -18.55 -24.29 -6.44
N VAL A 107 -18.11 -24.50 -7.67
CA VAL A 107 -18.60 -23.77 -8.86
C VAL A 107 -19.02 -24.76 -9.94
N THR A 108 -20.07 -24.42 -10.65
CA THR A 108 -20.55 -25.20 -11.80
C THR A 108 -19.94 -24.62 -13.07
N ARG A 109 -19.64 -25.44 -14.04
CA ARG A 109 -19.11 -25.00 -15.33
C ARG A 109 -20.20 -25.08 -16.39
N GLU A 110 -20.63 -23.94 -16.87
CA GLU A 110 -21.64 -23.82 -17.91
C GLU A 110 -21.03 -23.08 -19.12
N ASN A 111 -21.09 -23.72 -20.32
CA ASN A 111 -20.62 -23.12 -21.58
C ASN A 111 -19.21 -22.44 -21.47
N GLU A 112 -18.24 -23.12 -20.83
CA GLU A 112 -16.87 -22.62 -20.60
C GLU A 112 -16.76 -21.51 -19.54
N VAL A 113 -17.87 -21.04 -18.98
CA VAL A 113 -17.89 -20.05 -17.89
C VAL A 113 -18.07 -20.79 -16.56
N SER A 114 -17.32 -20.40 -15.54
CA SER A 114 -17.55 -20.85 -14.17
C SER A 114 -18.68 -20.04 -13.55
N VAL A 115 -19.67 -20.70 -12.96
CA VAL A 115 -20.84 -20.08 -12.35
C VAL A 115 -20.92 -20.49 -10.89
N TYR A 116 -21.10 -19.51 -10.02
CA TYR A 116 -21.48 -19.70 -8.61
C TYR A 116 -22.99 -19.51 -8.49
N GLU A 117 -23.67 -20.44 -7.87
CA GLU A 117 -25.11 -20.37 -7.65
C GLU A 117 -25.42 -19.93 -6.21
N LEU A 118 -26.19 -18.85 -6.06
CA LEU A 118 -26.67 -18.33 -4.79
C LEU A 118 -28.18 -18.16 -4.87
N ASP A 119 -28.92 -18.87 -4.04
CA ASP A 119 -30.40 -18.83 -3.97
C ASP A 119 -31.10 -19.01 -5.34
N GLY A 120 -30.54 -19.84 -6.20
CA GLY A 120 -31.07 -20.11 -7.55
C GLY A 120 -30.69 -19.05 -8.59
N VAL A 121 -29.85 -18.08 -8.25
CA VAL A 121 -29.29 -17.08 -9.17
C VAL A 121 -27.84 -17.45 -9.48
N GLY A 122 -27.51 -17.52 -10.78
CA GLY A 122 -26.14 -17.80 -11.23
C GLY A 122 -25.30 -16.54 -11.38
N TYR A 123 -24.12 -16.55 -10.81
CA TYR A 123 -23.12 -15.48 -10.86
C TYR A 123 -21.90 -15.94 -11.65
N GLU A 124 -21.49 -15.17 -12.66
CA GLU A 124 -20.26 -15.45 -13.39
C GLU A 124 -19.05 -15.29 -12.48
N VAL A 125 -18.24 -16.34 -12.33
CA VAL A 125 -17.01 -16.29 -11.53
C VAL A 125 -15.90 -15.65 -12.35
N ILE A 126 -15.47 -14.45 -11.96
CA ILE A 126 -14.47 -13.66 -12.68
C ILE A 126 -13.04 -13.82 -12.11
N GLY A 127 -12.92 -14.37 -10.91
CA GLY A 127 -11.62 -14.62 -10.30
C GLY A 127 -11.70 -15.40 -8.99
N ARG A 128 -10.52 -15.77 -8.48
CA ARG A 128 -10.34 -16.52 -7.23
C ARG A 128 -9.78 -15.62 -6.15
N LEU A 129 -10.47 -15.59 -5.01
CA LEU A 129 -10.08 -14.82 -3.82
C LEU A 129 -8.88 -15.45 -3.13
N GLY A 130 -8.10 -14.58 -2.47
CA GLY A 130 -6.96 -14.95 -1.68
C GLY A 130 -5.63 -14.75 -2.40
N ARG A 131 -4.53 -14.83 -1.65
CA ARG A 131 -3.16 -14.70 -2.15
C ARG A 131 -2.67 -15.96 -2.84
N ASP A 132 -3.21 -17.08 -2.42
CA ASP A 132 -2.96 -18.40 -2.98
C ASP A 132 -4.15 -19.32 -2.66
N SER A 133 -4.11 -20.54 -3.16
CA SER A 133 -5.15 -21.57 -2.96
C SER A 133 -5.36 -22.03 -1.51
N ARG A 134 -4.49 -21.64 -0.58
CA ARG A 134 -4.57 -21.94 0.85
C ARG A 134 -4.87 -20.73 1.71
N SER A 135 -5.36 -19.66 1.09
CA SER A 135 -5.75 -18.44 1.78
C SER A 135 -6.84 -18.70 2.82
N LEU A 136 -6.95 -17.80 3.81
CA LEU A 136 -8.07 -17.80 4.76
C LEU A 136 -9.40 -17.54 4.08
N LEU A 137 -9.40 -17.03 2.85
CA LEU A 137 -10.57 -16.75 2.03
C LEU A 137 -10.96 -17.92 1.11
N ALA A 138 -10.42 -19.11 1.35
CA ALA A 138 -10.68 -20.26 0.49
C ALA A 138 -12.17 -20.65 0.41
N ASP A 139 -12.94 -20.36 1.46
CA ASP A 139 -14.39 -20.59 1.54
C ASP A 139 -15.23 -19.33 1.33
N ASP A 140 -14.59 -18.15 1.13
CA ASP A 140 -15.29 -16.87 1.05
C ASP A 140 -15.81 -16.61 -0.38
N VAL A 141 -16.93 -15.87 -0.44
CA VAL A 141 -17.56 -15.46 -1.70
C VAL A 141 -17.95 -13.99 -1.62
N ILE A 142 -17.65 -13.22 -2.66
CA ILE A 142 -18.19 -11.88 -2.84
C ILE A 142 -18.95 -11.82 -4.16
N VAL A 143 -20.22 -11.46 -4.09
CA VAL A 143 -21.04 -11.21 -5.27
C VAL A 143 -21.29 -9.73 -5.46
N ALA A 144 -21.07 -9.22 -6.66
CA ALA A 144 -21.45 -7.86 -7.02
C ALA A 144 -22.91 -7.87 -7.47
N ASP A 145 -23.79 -7.50 -6.54
CA ASP A 145 -25.23 -7.48 -6.78
C ASP A 145 -25.91 -6.44 -5.90
N ARG A 146 -26.42 -5.39 -6.56
CA ARG A 146 -27.11 -4.29 -5.89
C ARG A 146 -28.48 -4.72 -5.35
N ASP A 147 -29.20 -5.60 -6.06
CA ASP A 147 -30.52 -6.00 -5.67
C ASP A 147 -30.51 -6.81 -4.37
N ILE A 148 -29.47 -7.63 -4.18
CA ILE A 148 -29.25 -8.32 -2.91
C ILE A 148 -28.87 -7.32 -1.80
N VAL A 149 -27.99 -6.38 -2.08
CA VAL A 149 -27.58 -5.35 -1.10
C VAL A 149 -28.79 -4.51 -0.66
N ASP A 150 -29.70 -4.21 -1.57
CA ASP A 150 -30.91 -3.42 -1.30
C ASP A 150 -32.09 -4.23 -0.77
N SER A 151 -32.00 -5.57 -0.72
CA SER A 151 -33.09 -6.43 -0.31
C SER A 151 -33.59 -6.09 1.11
N PRO A 152 -34.91 -5.84 1.30
CA PRO A 152 -35.46 -5.54 2.62
C PRO A 152 -35.62 -6.79 3.50
N ASP A 153 -35.60 -7.98 2.92
CA ASP A 153 -35.90 -9.23 3.59
C ASP A 153 -34.79 -9.72 4.51
N LEU A 154 -33.58 -9.18 4.32
CA LEU A 154 -32.44 -9.50 5.15
C LEU A 154 -32.43 -8.58 6.38
N GLN A 155 -32.63 -9.15 7.57
CA GLN A 155 -32.61 -8.43 8.86
C GLN A 155 -31.21 -7.96 9.29
N SER A 156 -30.17 -8.41 8.63
CA SER A 156 -28.81 -7.96 8.87
C SER A 156 -28.63 -6.51 8.38
N GLY A 157 -28.04 -5.66 9.20
CA GLY A 157 -27.58 -4.34 8.79
C GLY A 157 -26.59 -4.43 7.64
N VAL A 158 -26.18 -3.29 7.14
CA VAL A 158 -25.15 -3.21 6.11
C VAL A 158 -23.82 -2.79 6.71
N ILE A 159 -22.74 -3.20 6.07
CA ILE A 159 -21.38 -2.78 6.43
C ILE A 159 -20.92 -1.76 5.40
N LEU A 160 -20.53 -0.60 5.89
CA LEU A 160 -20.01 0.49 5.08
C LEU A 160 -18.49 0.49 5.19
N ASP A 161 -17.80 0.50 4.08
CA ASP A 161 -16.33 0.48 4.05
C ASP A 161 -15.79 1.41 2.97
N GLY A 162 -14.71 2.13 3.29
CA GLY A 162 -14.07 3.06 2.38
C GLY A 162 -13.02 3.91 3.06
N PRO A 163 -12.12 4.55 2.28
CA PRO A 163 -10.99 5.30 2.82
C PRO A 163 -11.38 6.51 3.68
N ALA A 164 -12.53 7.14 3.40
CA ALA A 164 -13.04 8.31 4.14
C ALA A 164 -14.16 7.93 5.11
N MET A 165 -14.37 6.64 5.43
CA MET A 165 -15.52 6.19 6.20
C MET A 165 -15.53 6.74 7.64
N GLU A 166 -14.37 7.01 8.25
CA GLU A 166 -14.32 7.64 9.58
C GLU A 166 -14.94 9.04 9.60
N GLU A 167 -14.71 9.84 8.54
CA GLU A 167 -15.28 11.18 8.42
C GLU A 167 -16.76 11.10 8.04
N GLN A 168 -17.11 10.21 7.14
CA GLN A 168 -18.49 10.01 6.69
C GLN A 168 -19.39 9.44 7.79
N ALA A 169 -18.85 8.58 8.66
CA ALA A 169 -19.57 8.02 9.79
C ALA A 169 -20.06 9.09 10.79
N ALA A 170 -19.45 10.27 10.81
CA ALA A 170 -19.90 11.39 11.64
C ALA A 170 -21.24 11.98 11.16
N ALA A 171 -21.60 11.81 9.90
CA ALA A 171 -22.88 12.24 9.32
C ALA A 171 -24.02 11.23 9.55
N LEU A 172 -23.68 9.99 9.93
CA LEU A 172 -24.66 8.94 10.17
C LEU A 172 -25.29 9.08 11.58
N PRO A 173 -26.57 8.69 11.75
CA PRO A 173 -27.21 8.68 13.06
C PRO A 173 -26.45 7.77 14.05
N ALA A 174 -26.03 8.33 15.19
CA ALA A 174 -25.19 7.62 16.17
C ALA A 174 -25.86 6.37 16.77
N ASP A 175 -27.18 6.33 16.80
CA ASP A 175 -27.98 5.19 17.25
C ASP A 175 -28.00 4.00 16.26
N LYS A 176 -27.71 4.27 15.00
CA LYS A 176 -27.66 3.27 13.92
C LYS A 176 -26.25 2.83 13.56
N VAL A 177 -25.26 3.51 14.07
CA VAL A 177 -23.83 3.24 13.79
C VAL A 177 -23.26 2.41 14.91
N THR A 178 -22.86 1.21 14.59
CA THR A 178 -21.99 0.43 15.46
C THR A 178 -20.58 0.49 14.87
N ARG A 179 -19.73 1.32 15.45
CA ARG A 179 -18.30 1.20 15.15
C ARG A 179 -17.89 -0.19 15.59
N SER A 180 -17.41 -0.99 14.68
CA SER A 180 -16.86 -2.27 15.05
C SER A 180 -15.68 -1.97 15.98
N ASP A 181 -15.95 -1.95 17.29
CA ASP A 181 -14.89 -2.11 18.24
C ASP A 181 -14.17 -3.37 17.80
N ALA A 182 -12.92 -3.23 17.45
CA ALA A 182 -12.03 -4.28 16.93
C ALA A 182 -11.96 -5.55 17.81
N SER A 183 -12.98 -5.77 18.64
CA SER A 183 -13.16 -6.94 19.48
C SER A 183 -13.56 -8.19 18.69
N VAL A 184 -14.15 -8.04 17.50
CA VAL A 184 -14.50 -9.17 16.63
C VAL A 184 -13.25 -9.76 15.97
N ASN A 185 -12.21 -8.96 15.74
CA ASN A 185 -10.99 -9.41 15.07
C ASN A 185 -9.77 -9.41 16.00
N ARG A 186 -9.75 -10.30 16.98
CA ARG A 186 -8.54 -10.58 17.79
C ARG A 186 -7.30 -10.96 16.95
N ARG A 187 -7.50 -11.41 15.72
CA ARG A 187 -6.41 -11.78 14.81
C ARG A 187 -5.82 -10.58 14.06
N ALA A 188 -6.62 -9.54 13.76
CA ALA A 188 -6.16 -8.31 13.11
C ALA A 188 -5.45 -7.34 14.07
N ARG A 189 -5.54 -7.55 15.39
CA ARG A 189 -5.03 -6.64 16.43
C ARG A 189 -3.52 -6.68 16.65
N VAL A 190 -2.75 -7.43 15.90
CA VAL A 190 -1.33 -7.69 16.22
C VAL A 190 -0.37 -7.11 15.20
N ASP A 191 -0.69 -6.03 14.55
CA ASP A 191 0.34 -5.31 13.79
C ASP A 191 0.92 -4.08 14.51
N LEU A 192 1.32 -4.30 15.77
CA LEU A 192 2.22 -3.38 16.48
C LEU A 192 3.67 -3.48 15.96
N VAL A 193 3.96 -4.51 15.19
CA VAL A 193 5.32 -4.80 14.71
C VAL A 193 5.64 -3.99 13.45
N SER A 194 4.68 -3.82 12.55
CA SER A 194 4.88 -3.13 11.26
C SER A 194 5.35 -1.67 11.45
N PRO A 195 4.67 -0.80 12.20
CA PRO A 195 5.13 0.58 12.38
C PRO A 195 6.48 0.69 13.09
N VAL A 196 6.80 -0.27 13.99
CA VAL A 196 8.11 -0.30 14.64
C VAL A 196 9.21 -0.71 13.66
N VAL A 197 8.96 -1.72 12.83
CA VAL A 197 9.90 -2.16 11.79
C VAL A 197 10.13 -1.03 10.79
N ASP A 198 9.09 -0.37 10.33
CA ASP A 198 9.17 0.78 9.43
C ASP A 198 10.03 1.90 10.01
N PHE A 199 9.74 2.30 11.24
CA PHE A 199 10.51 3.34 11.92
C PHE A 199 11.98 2.96 12.04
N VAL A 200 12.28 1.72 12.45
CA VAL A 200 13.68 1.25 12.59
C VAL A 200 14.38 1.25 11.24
N VAL A 201 13.77 0.73 10.19
CA VAL A 201 14.40 0.68 8.87
C VAL A 201 14.60 2.09 8.30
N VAL A 202 13.63 2.97 8.40
CA VAL A 202 13.76 4.37 7.97
C VAL A 202 14.86 5.09 8.75
N ALA A 203 14.95 4.88 10.07
CA ALA A 203 16.00 5.46 10.89
C ALA A 203 17.39 4.93 10.49
N VAL A 204 17.55 3.63 10.32
CA VAL A 204 18.80 3.01 9.89
C VAL A 204 19.22 3.50 8.50
N VAL A 205 18.31 3.54 7.54
CA VAL A 205 18.56 4.07 6.20
C VAL A 205 18.96 5.54 6.25
N GLY A 206 18.28 6.35 7.08
CA GLY A 206 18.63 7.75 7.31
C GLY A 206 20.05 7.93 7.85
N ILE A 207 20.42 7.17 8.87
CA ILE A 207 21.77 7.16 9.44
C ILE A 207 22.81 6.75 8.39
N CYS A 208 22.56 5.69 7.63
CA CYS A 208 23.45 5.24 6.56
C CYS A 208 23.59 6.29 5.46
N ALA A 209 22.52 7.00 5.11
CA ALA A 209 22.56 8.07 4.12
C ALA A 209 23.40 9.26 4.60
N VAL A 210 23.22 9.70 5.84
CA VAL A 210 24.04 10.75 6.48
C VAL A 210 25.52 10.33 6.51
N PHE A 211 25.80 9.11 6.95
CA PHE A 211 27.15 8.56 7.00
C PHE A 211 27.79 8.53 5.60
N THR A 212 27.05 8.10 4.58
CA THR A 212 27.52 8.08 3.19
C THR A 212 27.88 9.48 2.69
N GLY A 213 27.06 10.50 3.00
CA GLY A 213 27.34 11.90 2.66
C GLY A 213 28.59 12.45 3.35
N ILE A 214 28.73 12.16 4.65
CA ILE A 214 29.92 12.55 5.42
C ILE A 214 31.18 11.86 4.86
N LEU A 215 31.10 10.56 4.58
CA LEU A 215 32.21 9.80 4.01
C LEU A 215 32.62 10.35 2.64
N ALA A 216 31.66 10.68 1.78
CA ALA A 216 31.91 11.33 0.50
C ALA A 216 32.63 12.68 0.67
N SER A 217 32.19 13.49 1.64
CA SER A 217 32.85 14.75 1.98
C SER A 217 34.31 14.55 2.45
N GLN A 218 34.56 13.55 3.30
CA GLN A 218 35.90 13.22 3.81
C GLN A 218 36.86 12.78 2.65
N LEU A 219 36.37 11.89 1.78
CA LEU A 219 37.14 11.42 0.63
C LEU A 219 37.48 12.57 -0.35
N SER A 220 36.54 13.51 -0.50
CA SER A 220 36.76 14.68 -1.37
C SER A 220 37.72 15.71 -0.79
N ARG A 221 37.97 15.71 0.52
CA ARG A 221 38.84 16.73 1.19
C ARG A 221 40.25 16.82 0.61
N ARG A 222 40.91 15.67 0.37
CA ARG A 222 42.29 15.66 -0.18
C ARG A 222 42.29 16.26 -1.58
N THR A 223 41.33 15.89 -2.40
CA THR A 223 41.23 16.40 -3.79
C THR A 223 40.93 17.90 -3.79
N LEU A 224 40.05 18.38 -2.91
CA LEU A 224 39.74 19.80 -2.75
C LEU A 224 40.96 20.62 -2.32
N ARG A 225 41.75 20.13 -1.34
CA ARG A 225 42.95 20.81 -0.85
C ARG A 225 44.02 20.88 -1.91
N VAL A 226 44.33 19.76 -2.58
CA VAL A 226 45.33 19.72 -3.64
C VAL A 226 44.94 20.62 -4.81
N GLY A 227 43.68 20.56 -5.23
CA GLY A 227 43.19 21.40 -6.32
C GLY A 227 43.21 22.89 -5.99
N PHE A 228 42.93 23.27 -4.73
CA PHE A 228 43.06 24.66 -4.27
C PHE A 228 44.53 25.16 -4.35
N LEU A 229 45.50 24.34 -3.94
CA LEU A 229 46.90 24.64 -4.02
C LEU A 229 47.38 24.80 -5.48
N VAL A 230 46.78 24.09 -6.42
CA VAL A 230 47.10 24.19 -7.88
C VAL A 230 46.32 25.35 -8.55
N GLY A 231 45.59 26.16 -7.79
CA GLY A 231 44.86 27.33 -8.31
C GLY A 231 43.53 27.02 -9.00
N ARG A 232 42.97 25.81 -8.82
CA ARG A 232 41.66 25.48 -9.38
C ARG A 232 40.54 26.11 -8.54
N SER A 233 39.47 26.53 -9.22
CA SER A 233 38.28 27.08 -8.54
C SER A 233 37.65 26.03 -7.60
N PRO A 234 37.50 26.36 -6.29
CA PRO A 234 36.92 25.42 -5.32
C PRO A 234 35.47 25.06 -5.65
N LEU A 235 34.71 25.98 -6.25
CA LEU A 235 33.34 25.75 -6.68
C LEU A 235 33.27 24.67 -7.76
N ARG A 236 34.12 24.72 -8.78
CA ARG A 236 34.16 23.73 -9.86
C ARG A 236 34.50 22.33 -9.33
N MET A 237 35.40 22.24 -8.36
CA MET A 237 35.76 20.97 -7.75
C MET A 237 34.66 20.40 -6.89
N PHE A 238 33.98 21.26 -6.15
CA PHE A 238 32.79 20.88 -5.38
C PHE A 238 31.67 20.33 -6.29
N THR A 239 31.38 21.02 -7.41
CA THR A 239 30.36 20.56 -8.36
C THR A 239 30.71 19.21 -8.98
N VAL A 240 31.99 18.96 -9.32
CA VAL A 240 32.44 17.66 -9.83
C VAL A 240 32.25 16.55 -8.79
N ALA A 241 32.62 16.80 -7.53
CA ALA A 241 32.41 15.81 -6.45
C ALA A 241 30.92 15.54 -6.17
N LEU A 242 30.08 16.57 -6.22
CA LEU A 242 28.65 16.43 -6.08
C LEU A 242 28.05 15.63 -7.25
N MET A 243 28.42 15.91 -8.46
CA MET A 243 27.97 15.16 -9.64
C MET A 243 28.41 13.68 -9.59
N ALA A 244 29.62 13.39 -9.10
CA ALA A 244 30.07 12.01 -8.90
C ALA A 244 29.19 11.28 -7.84
N LEU A 245 28.83 11.96 -6.74
CA LEU A 245 27.93 11.41 -5.73
C LEU A 245 26.53 11.13 -6.32
N LEU A 246 25.97 12.10 -7.05
CA LEU A 246 24.66 11.95 -7.68
C LEU A 246 24.65 10.84 -8.73
N LEU A 247 25.70 10.72 -9.52
CA LEU A 247 25.81 9.64 -10.51
C LEU A 247 25.87 8.27 -9.84
N THR A 248 26.67 8.11 -8.79
CA THR A 248 26.75 6.84 -8.04
C THR A 248 25.42 6.49 -7.36
N ALA A 249 24.69 7.48 -6.85
CA ALA A 249 23.37 7.31 -6.28
C ALA A 249 22.33 6.92 -7.35
N ALA A 250 22.36 7.59 -8.51
CA ALA A 250 21.44 7.30 -9.62
C ALA A 250 21.65 5.88 -10.17
N VAL A 251 22.91 5.44 -10.32
CA VAL A 251 23.23 4.06 -10.75
C VAL A 251 22.74 3.05 -9.70
N GLY A 252 23.00 3.30 -8.41
CA GLY A 252 22.54 2.42 -7.32
C GLY A 252 21.01 2.31 -7.27
N ALA A 253 20.32 3.43 -7.35
CA ALA A 253 18.87 3.50 -7.39
C ALA A 253 18.29 2.80 -8.63
N GLY A 254 18.87 3.02 -9.81
CA GLY A 254 18.46 2.39 -11.05
C GLY A 254 18.60 0.86 -11.01
N LEU A 255 19.73 0.35 -10.50
CA LEU A 255 19.94 -1.08 -10.32
C LEU A 255 18.93 -1.70 -9.34
N SER A 256 18.63 -1.01 -8.24
CA SER A 256 17.64 -1.48 -7.26
C SER A 256 16.24 -1.53 -7.83
N LEU A 257 15.83 -0.50 -8.60
CA LEU A 257 14.51 -0.46 -9.25
C LEU A 257 14.36 -1.54 -10.32
N THR A 258 15.40 -1.77 -11.14
CA THR A 258 15.37 -2.82 -12.17
C THR A 258 15.33 -4.21 -11.54
N ALA A 259 16.16 -4.47 -10.53
CA ALA A 259 16.13 -5.72 -9.78
C ALA A 259 14.79 -5.93 -9.06
N GLY A 260 14.26 -4.88 -8.43
CA GLY A 260 12.96 -4.93 -7.76
C GLY A 260 11.82 -5.28 -8.72
N ARG A 261 11.77 -4.66 -9.90
CA ARG A 261 10.75 -4.95 -10.93
C ARG A 261 10.83 -6.36 -11.50
N HIS A 262 12.03 -6.94 -11.57
CA HIS A 262 12.21 -8.31 -12.03
C HIS A 262 11.88 -9.36 -10.98
N LEU A 263 12.17 -9.06 -9.73
CA LEU A 263 11.97 -10.00 -8.61
C LEU A 263 10.55 -9.95 -8.04
N PHE A 264 9.87 -8.80 -8.17
CA PHE A 264 8.58 -8.56 -7.53
C PHE A 264 7.64 -7.83 -8.50
N THR A 265 6.66 -8.56 -9.03
CA THR A 265 5.63 -8.02 -9.93
C THR A 265 4.75 -6.95 -9.26
N GLU A 266 4.63 -7.01 -7.94
CA GLU A 266 3.86 -6.10 -7.09
C GLU A 266 4.43 -4.67 -7.02
N LEU A 267 5.72 -4.48 -7.33
CA LEU A 267 6.38 -3.16 -7.28
C LEU A 267 6.08 -2.25 -8.49
N ARG A 268 5.17 -2.63 -9.35
CA ARG A 268 4.86 -1.88 -10.59
C ARG A 268 4.29 -0.47 -10.31
N SER A 269 3.69 -0.26 -9.14
CA SER A 269 3.07 1.01 -8.71
C SER A 269 3.90 1.78 -7.67
N SER A 270 5.09 1.29 -7.26
CA SER A 270 5.83 1.93 -6.17
C SER A 270 6.30 3.33 -6.55
N SER A 271 5.98 4.29 -5.70
CA SER A 271 6.36 5.69 -5.85
C SER A 271 7.88 5.85 -5.83
N GLY A 272 8.45 6.50 -6.84
CA GLY A 272 9.89 6.81 -6.91
C GLY A 272 10.43 7.63 -5.73
N ILE A 273 9.54 8.24 -4.93
CA ILE A 273 9.86 9.01 -3.72
C ILE A 273 10.67 8.19 -2.71
N THR A 274 10.36 6.91 -2.53
CA THR A 274 11.04 6.03 -1.58
C THR A 274 12.53 5.88 -1.87
N VAL A 275 12.90 5.86 -3.16
CA VAL A 275 14.30 5.72 -3.59
C VAL A 275 15.04 7.06 -3.59
N VAL A 276 14.33 8.18 -3.72
CA VAL A 276 14.92 9.52 -3.76
C VAL A 276 15.32 10.03 -2.38
N ALA A 277 14.56 9.70 -1.33
CA ALA A 277 14.80 10.21 0.02
C ALA A 277 16.23 9.97 0.56
N PRO A 278 16.83 8.78 0.48
CA PRO A 278 18.20 8.55 0.94
C PRO A 278 19.24 9.37 0.16
N VAL A 279 18.98 9.59 -1.13
CA VAL A 279 19.87 10.40 -1.98
C VAL A 279 19.86 11.85 -1.53
N VAL A 280 18.69 12.43 -1.27
CA VAL A 280 18.56 13.80 -0.79
C VAL A 280 19.26 13.98 0.57
N ILE A 281 19.07 13.05 1.50
CA ILE A 281 19.74 13.09 2.82
C ILE A 281 21.26 13.02 2.66
N ALA A 282 21.78 12.12 1.82
CA ALA A 282 23.20 12.00 1.58
C ALA A 282 23.81 13.26 0.93
N VAL A 283 23.08 13.89 0.01
CA VAL A 283 23.50 15.15 -0.64
C VAL A 283 23.53 16.28 0.37
N LEU A 284 22.54 16.41 1.24
CA LEU A 284 22.51 17.42 2.32
C LEU A 284 23.68 17.22 3.29
N ALA A 285 23.97 16.00 3.69
CA ALA A 285 25.11 15.69 4.56
C ALA A 285 26.44 15.97 3.88
N PHE A 286 26.58 15.66 2.59
CA PHE A 286 27.78 15.98 1.79
C PHE A 286 28.00 17.49 1.65
N THR A 287 26.94 18.24 1.32
CA THR A 287 27.03 19.70 1.15
C THR A 287 27.38 20.38 2.46
N GLY A 288 26.75 19.98 3.58
CA GLY A 288 27.08 20.49 4.92
C GLY A 288 28.56 20.24 5.30
N GLY A 289 29.02 18.99 5.16
CA GLY A 289 30.41 18.61 5.45
C GLY A 289 31.44 19.33 4.57
N SER A 290 31.13 19.50 3.30
CA SER A 290 32.02 20.19 2.36
C SER A 290 32.05 21.71 2.54
N SER A 291 30.94 22.32 2.92
CA SER A 291 30.82 23.75 3.23
C SER A 291 31.69 24.15 4.44
N ILE A 292 31.70 23.31 5.47
CA ILE A 292 32.56 23.52 6.65
C ILE A 292 34.05 23.57 6.23
N GLU A 293 34.44 22.68 5.35
CA GLU A 293 35.85 22.65 4.86
C GLU A 293 36.19 23.88 4.01
N LEU A 294 35.27 24.31 3.13
CA LEU A 294 35.47 25.52 2.32
C LEU A 294 35.59 26.79 3.20
N LEU A 295 34.79 26.88 4.28
CA LEU A 295 34.92 27.99 5.24
C LEU A 295 36.24 27.95 6.00
N ARG A 296 36.75 26.78 6.35
CA ARG A 296 38.08 26.63 6.96
C ARG A 296 39.20 27.11 6.02
N MET A 297 39.15 26.70 4.75
CA MET A 297 40.15 27.12 3.75
C MET A 297 40.15 28.64 3.51
N ARG A 298 38.97 29.29 3.61
CA ARG A 298 38.84 30.76 3.47
C ARG A 298 39.48 31.55 4.61
N LYS A 299 39.57 30.96 5.82
CA LYS A 299 40.25 31.60 6.98
C LYS A 299 41.78 31.60 6.91
N TRP A 300 42.36 30.85 5.98
CA TRP A 300 43.81 30.72 5.78
C TRP A 300 44.33 31.60 4.63
N ARG A 301 43.47 32.44 4.06
CA ARG A 301 43.79 33.55 3.18
C ARG A 301 43.82 34.87 3.95
#